data_66e93ef535ae295830ef852c54b8caa8
#
_entry.id   66e93ef535ae295830ef852c54b8caa8
#
_cell.length_a   1.000
_cell.length_b   1.000
_cell.length_c   1.000
_cell.angle_alpha   90.00
_cell.angle_beta   90.00
_cell.angle_gamma   90.00
#
_symmetry.space_group_name_H-M   'P 1'
#
loop_
_entity.id
_entity.type
_entity.pdbx_description
1 polymer ?
#
loop_
_entity_poly.entity_id
_entity_poly.type
_entity_poly.pdbx_seq_one_letter_code
_entity_poly.pdbx_strand_id
1 'polypeptide(L)'
;MTRRIGRLAALLAGLGLVGSALAQDWAWPLPSHVPAPRVPADNPMSAAKVELGRRLFYDPRLSGNGTLACAGCHLQAKAFSDRTPRSTGSAGALTHRNAPGLANVAWNATYNWANPAVVSLERQMEGPLFGDDPVEMGVNDGNRATILQRLRNEPLYPPLFAQAFPESPEPITMASVIRAIAAFERTLLAVDSRYDRYLQGRLQLTAAEKRGMELFFGERAECHHCHGSFNFNDQVVHARTREVETPFHNTGLYNLDDQGTYPFPNRGVFELTAQAQDMGAFRAPSLRNVALTAPYFHDGSAATLREVLRIYSAGGRDIPEGPLKGDGRRNPHKSGLIARIDLSEAELDDLEAFLGSLTDLSLPHDPRYADPWPAGYRFQPTHTQEAAHRETAHRSTSQP
;
A
#
# COMPACT_ATOMS: atom_id res chain seq x y z
N MET A 1 87.40 -28.32 2.96
CA MET A 1 86.69 -27.04 3.27
C MET A 1 85.51 -26.92 2.35
N THR A 2 84.34 -27.36 2.78
CA THR A 2 83.10 -27.36 1.96
C THR A 2 81.97 -26.71 2.76
N ARG A 3 81.55 -25.53 2.33
CA ARG A 3 80.40 -24.76 2.89
C ARG A 3 79.12 -25.33 2.37
N ARG A 4 78.18 -25.77 3.26
CA ARG A 4 76.82 -26.11 3.00
C ARG A 4 75.99 -24.85 3.09
N ILE A 5 75.26 -24.51 2.00
CA ILE A 5 74.26 -23.41 1.94
C ILE A 5 72.96 -24.05 2.26
N GLY A 6 72.33 -23.63 3.37
CA GLY A 6 70.98 -24.02 3.73
C GLY A 6 69.97 -23.20 2.97
N ARG A 7 68.99 -23.87 2.39
CA ARG A 7 67.83 -23.23 1.77
C ARG A 7 66.76 -22.99 2.82
N LEU A 8 66.46 -21.72 3.13
CA LEU A 8 65.26 -21.33 3.86
C LEU A 8 64.05 -21.35 2.89
N ALA A 9 63.10 -22.20 3.22
CA ALA A 9 61.75 -22.16 2.54
C ALA A 9 60.91 -21.12 3.26
N ALA A 10 60.56 -20.05 2.55
CA ALA A 10 59.61 -19.06 2.98
C ALA A 10 58.15 -19.55 2.72
N LEU A 11 57.42 -19.88 3.77
CA LEU A 11 56.00 -20.11 3.74
C LEU A 11 55.30 -18.73 3.64
N LEU A 12 54.77 -18.41 2.50
CA LEU A 12 53.82 -17.31 2.28
C LEU A 12 52.44 -17.77 2.76
N ALA A 13 52.06 -17.34 3.96
CA ALA A 13 50.68 -17.45 4.46
C ALA A 13 49.83 -16.42 3.71
N GLY A 14 49.05 -16.88 2.74
CA GLY A 14 48.00 -16.07 2.08
C GLY A 14 46.88 -15.77 3.07
N LEU A 15 46.88 -14.59 3.69
CA LEU A 15 45.68 -14.06 4.34
C LEU A 15 44.65 -13.71 3.24
N GLY A 16 43.64 -14.57 3.10
CA GLY A 16 42.45 -14.27 2.37
C GLY A 16 41.73 -13.12 3.07
N LEU A 17 41.83 -11.93 2.53
CA LEU A 17 40.92 -10.83 2.87
C LEU A 17 39.50 -11.27 2.46
N VAL A 18 38.74 -11.81 3.42
CA VAL A 18 37.28 -11.88 3.33
C VAL A 18 36.83 -10.45 3.45
N GLY A 19 36.66 -9.80 2.29
CA GLY A 19 36.04 -8.49 2.20
C GLY A 19 34.61 -8.61 2.70
N SER A 20 34.36 -8.18 3.94
CA SER A 20 33.02 -7.87 4.40
C SER A 20 32.47 -6.84 3.41
N ALA A 21 31.57 -7.26 2.51
CA ALA A 21 30.78 -6.36 1.73
C ALA A 21 29.99 -5.53 2.74
N LEU A 22 30.47 -4.33 3.05
CA LEU A 22 29.71 -3.35 3.81
C LEU A 22 28.37 -3.22 3.09
N ALA A 23 27.30 -3.55 3.79
CA ALA A 23 25.95 -3.32 3.29
C ALA A 23 25.91 -1.84 2.88
N GLN A 24 25.78 -1.58 1.59
CA GLN A 24 25.73 -0.22 1.07
C GLN A 24 24.47 0.38 1.65
N ASP A 25 24.62 1.44 2.47
CA ASP A 25 23.48 2.12 3.07
C ASP A 25 22.48 2.52 1.98
N TRP A 26 21.21 2.15 2.15
CA TRP A 26 20.16 2.46 1.19
C TRP A 26 19.99 3.97 1.09
N ALA A 27 20.30 4.54 -0.07
CA ALA A 27 20.12 5.95 -0.33
C ALA A 27 18.69 6.24 -0.81
N TRP A 28 17.95 7.04 -0.05
CA TRP A 28 16.62 7.48 -0.43
C TRP A 28 16.71 8.64 -1.43
N PRO A 29 16.09 8.55 -2.63
CA PRO A 29 16.07 9.65 -3.61
C PRO A 29 15.00 10.69 -3.22
N LEU A 30 15.19 11.36 -2.08
CA LEU A 30 14.21 12.27 -1.50
C LEU A 30 14.66 13.73 -1.66
N PRO A 31 13.73 14.67 -1.94
CA PRO A 31 14.00 16.09 -1.85
C PRO A 31 14.23 16.49 -0.39
N SER A 32 14.96 17.60 -0.16
CA SER A 32 15.45 18.02 1.17
C SER A 32 14.32 18.26 2.21
N HIS A 33 13.12 18.58 1.75
CA HIS A 33 11.97 18.84 2.63
C HIS A 33 11.23 17.55 3.06
N VAL A 34 11.55 16.39 2.47
CA VAL A 34 10.93 15.11 2.83
C VAL A 34 11.90 14.31 3.70
N PRO A 35 11.54 13.97 4.94
CA PRO A 35 12.40 13.20 5.83
C PRO A 35 12.49 11.74 5.38
N ALA A 36 13.63 11.07 5.61
CA ALA A 36 13.78 9.65 5.34
C ALA A 36 12.75 8.81 6.14
N PRO A 37 12.11 7.79 5.54
CA PRO A 37 11.19 6.92 6.25
C PRO A 37 11.91 6.10 7.33
N ARG A 38 11.14 5.61 8.29
CA ARG A 38 11.65 4.63 9.26
C ARG A 38 11.66 3.26 8.59
N VAL A 39 12.83 2.60 8.61
CA VAL A 39 13.00 1.23 8.10
C VAL A 39 13.12 0.29 9.30
N PRO A 40 12.38 -0.83 9.35
CA PRO A 40 12.53 -1.83 10.40
C PRO A 40 13.95 -2.42 10.44
N ALA A 41 14.51 -2.56 11.63
CA ALA A 41 15.86 -3.08 11.81
C ALA A 41 16.00 -4.56 11.35
N ASP A 42 14.92 -5.31 11.46
CA ASP A 42 14.85 -6.72 11.02
C ASP A 42 14.54 -6.89 9.52
N ASN A 43 14.26 -5.79 8.81
CA ASN A 43 14.10 -5.79 7.35
C ASN A 43 14.79 -4.57 6.71
N PRO A 44 16.13 -4.45 6.80
CA PRO A 44 16.87 -3.37 6.17
C PRO A 44 16.71 -3.39 4.65
N MET A 45 16.69 -2.21 4.03
CA MET A 45 16.57 -2.06 2.58
C MET A 45 17.82 -2.55 1.86
N SER A 46 17.62 -3.17 0.70
CA SER A 46 18.69 -3.42 -0.28
C SER A 46 18.10 -3.44 -1.70
N ALA A 47 18.91 -3.16 -2.71
CA ALA A 47 18.49 -3.20 -4.11
C ALA A 47 17.99 -4.60 -4.52
N ALA A 48 18.64 -5.65 -3.99
CA ALA A 48 18.23 -7.03 -4.25
C ALA A 48 16.84 -7.35 -3.66
N LYS A 49 16.53 -6.89 -2.44
CA LYS A 49 15.19 -7.06 -1.85
C LYS A 49 14.12 -6.29 -2.63
N VAL A 50 14.42 -5.06 -3.04
CA VAL A 50 13.49 -4.24 -3.82
C VAL A 50 13.17 -4.88 -5.16
N GLU A 51 14.17 -5.36 -5.90
CA GLU A 51 13.95 -6.04 -7.19
C GLU A 51 13.21 -7.37 -7.02
N LEU A 52 13.56 -8.16 -6.02
CA LEU A 52 12.83 -9.38 -5.68
C LEU A 52 11.37 -9.06 -5.32
N GLY A 53 11.15 -8.05 -4.46
CA GLY A 53 9.82 -7.62 -4.04
C GLY A 53 8.96 -7.14 -5.20
N ARG A 54 9.55 -6.39 -6.15
CA ARG A 54 8.88 -5.96 -7.36
C ARG A 54 8.39 -7.15 -8.18
N ARG A 55 9.22 -8.18 -8.41
CA ARG A 55 8.82 -9.39 -9.14
C ARG A 55 7.71 -10.16 -8.45
N LEU A 56 7.80 -10.30 -7.13
CA LEU A 56 6.79 -10.98 -6.32
C LEU A 56 5.46 -10.22 -6.31
N PHE A 57 5.49 -8.88 -6.25
CA PHE A 57 4.29 -8.02 -6.27
C PHE A 57 3.44 -8.22 -7.55
N TYR A 58 4.09 -8.52 -8.68
CA TYR A 58 3.45 -8.78 -9.98
C TYR A 58 3.25 -10.27 -10.28
N ASP A 59 3.60 -11.18 -9.36
CA ASP A 59 3.55 -12.63 -9.62
C ASP A 59 2.23 -13.26 -9.14
N PRO A 60 1.35 -13.70 -10.05
CA PRO A 60 0.08 -14.33 -9.66
C PRO A 60 0.27 -15.68 -8.95
N ARG A 61 1.43 -16.35 -9.08
CA ARG A 61 1.71 -17.63 -8.45
C ARG A 61 1.78 -17.56 -6.92
N LEU A 62 1.80 -16.34 -6.33
CA LEU A 62 1.70 -16.13 -4.90
C LEU A 62 0.29 -16.39 -4.34
N SER A 63 -0.75 -16.31 -5.16
CA SER A 63 -2.09 -16.67 -4.68
C SER A 63 -2.28 -18.18 -4.62
N GLY A 64 -3.24 -18.62 -3.80
CA GLY A 64 -3.53 -20.03 -3.57
C GLY A 64 -3.80 -20.79 -4.87
N ASN A 65 -4.60 -20.21 -5.76
CA ASN A 65 -4.93 -20.76 -7.07
C ASN A 65 -4.00 -20.33 -8.22
N GLY A 66 -3.04 -19.43 -7.96
CA GLY A 66 -2.07 -18.97 -8.98
C GLY A 66 -2.62 -17.95 -9.98
N THR A 67 -3.71 -17.24 -9.68
CA THR A 67 -4.40 -16.34 -10.63
C THR A 67 -4.35 -14.86 -10.28
N LEU A 68 -4.01 -14.49 -9.03
CA LEU A 68 -4.04 -13.14 -8.53
C LEU A 68 -2.68 -12.70 -7.99
N ALA A 69 -2.20 -11.54 -8.42
CA ALA A 69 -1.04 -10.84 -7.90
C ALA A 69 -1.48 -9.61 -7.09
N CYS A 70 -0.59 -9.03 -6.25
CA CYS A 70 -0.82 -7.76 -5.56
C CYS A 70 -1.19 -6.64 -6.55
N ALA A 71 -0.51 -6.62 -7.72
CA ALA A 71 -0.78 -5.69 -8.82
C ALA A 71 -2.18 -5.83 -9.44
N GLY A 72 -2.95 -6.88 -9.13
CA GLY A 72 -4.33 -7.05 -9.57
C GLY A 72 -5.30 -6.07 -8.88
N CYS A 73 -4.99 -5.70 -7.62
CA CYS A 73 -5.77 -4.76 -6.81
C CYS A 73 -5.02 -3.44 -6.61
N HIS A 74 -3.70 -3.39 -6.80
CA HIS A 74 -2.85 -2.22 -6.64
C HIS A 74 -2.21 -1.84 -7.99
N LEU A 75 -3.01 -1.17 -8.84
CA LEU A 75 -2.63 -0.83 -10.22
C LEU A 75 -1.69 0.37 -10.26
N GLN A 76 -0.50 0.24 -10.84
CA GLN A 76 0.47 1.33 -10.95
C GLN A 76 -0.14 2.61 -11.56
N ALA A 77 -0.90 2.48 -12.65
CA ALA A 77 -1.57 3.60 -13.32
C ALA A 77 -2.58 4.35 -12.44
N LYS A 78 -2.97 3.77 -11.30
CA LYS A 78 -3.87 4.32 -10.28
C LYS A 78 -3.14 4.66 -8.99
N ALA A 79 -1.86 5.00 -9.06
CA ALA A 79 -1.00 5.19 -7.88
C ALA A 79 -1.07 4.00 -6.91
N PHE A 80 -1.11 2.80 -7.45
CA PHE A 80 -1.23 1.52 -6.74
C PHE A 80 -2.49 1.39 -5.89
N SER A 81 -3.63 1.94 -6.35
CA SER A 81 -4.98 1.64 -5.85
C SER A 81 -5.79 0.83 -6.87
N ASP A 82 -7.00 0.42 -6.51
CA ASP A 82 -7.92 -0.23 -7.45
C ASP A 82 -8.77 0.82 -8.22
N ARG A 83 -9.43 0.35 -9.29
CA ARG A 83 -10.42 1.10 -10.08
C ARG A 83 -11.87 0.81 -9.66
N THR A 84 -12.07 -0.17 -8.79
CA THR A 84 -13.37 -0.63 -8.33
C THR A 84 -13.57 -0.34 -6.84
N PRO A 85 -14.80 -0.14 -6.36
CA PRO A 85 -15.07 0.08 -4.95
C PRO A 85 -14.52 -1.03 -4.06
N ARG A 86 -14.59 -2.27 -4.52
CA ARG A 86 -14.09 -3.46 -3.82
C ARG A 86 -13.44 -4.39 -4.83
N SER A 87 -12.25 -4.85 -4.51
CA SER A 87 -11.48 -5.78 -5.33
C SER A 87 -12.06 -7.19 -5.28
N THR A 88 -11.75 -8.01 -6.29
CA THR A 88 -12.14 -9.42 -6.31
C THR A 88 -10.93 -10.27 -5.92
N GLY A 89 -11.05 -11.05 -4.86
CA GLY A 89 -10.03 -11.99 -4.41
C GLY A 89 -9.88 -13.21 -5.32
N SER A 90 -8.87 -14.01 -5.08
CA SER A 90 -8.52 -15.20 -5.88
C SER A 90 -9.62 -16.27 -5.91
N ALA A 91 -10.46 -16.31 -4.89
CA ALA A 91 -11.62 -17.20 -4.81
C ALA A 91 -12.92 -16.59 -5.38
N GLY A 92 -12.89 -15.38 -5.94
CA GLY A 92 -14.04 -14.67 -6.50
C GLY A 92 -14.86 -13.87 -5.49
N ALA A 93 -14.50 -13.86 -4.20
CA ALA A 93 -15.14 -13.03 -3.19
C ALA A 93 -14.72 -11.56 -3.34
N LEU A 94 -15.63 -10.62 -3.06
CA LEU A 94 -15.31 -9.20 -3.01
C LEU A 94 -14.67 -8.85 -1.66
N THR A 95 -13.62 -8.02 -1.69
CA THR A 95 -13.02 -7.46 -0.45
C THR A 95 -14.05 -6.62 0.31
N HIS A 96 -13.87 -6.51 1.63
CA HIS A 96 -14.77 -5.67 2.44
C HIS A 96 -14.58 -4.18 2.17
N ARG A 97 -13.37 -3.77 1.83
CA ARG A 97 -12.99 -2.36 1.70
C ARG A 97 -12.27 -2.09 0.38
N ASN A 98 -12.23 -0.83 0.02
CA ASN A 98 -11.47 -0.34 -1.12
C ASN A 98 -9.97 -0.55 -0.91
N ALA A 99 -9.23 -0.93 -1.96
CA ALA A 99 -7.78 -1.05 -1.93
C ALA A 99 -7.14 0.37 -1.92
N PRO A 100 -6.51 0.80 -0.82
CA PRO A 100 -5.91 2.13 -0.74
C PRO A 100 -4.71 2.25 -1.67
N GLY A 101 -4.41 3.47 -2.12
CA GLY A 101 -3.19 3.76 -2.85
C GLY A 101 -1.95 3.49 -2.00
N LEU A 102 -0.88 2.99 -2.62
CA LEU A 102 0.39 2.68 -1.96
C LEU A 102 1.44 3.80 -2.11
N ALA A 103 1.09 4.94 -2.71
CA ALA A 103 1.98 6.09 -2.77
C ALA A 103 2.41 6.51 -1.36
N ASN A 104 3.71 6.59 -1.12
CA ASN A 104 4.31 7.02 0.13
C ASN A 104 3.92 6.21 1.38
N VAL A 105 3.54 4.94 1.22
CA VAL A 105 3.22 4.07 2.38
C VAL A 105 4.38 3.91 3.36
N ALA A 106 5.62 4.15 2.93
CA ALA A 106 6.81 4.09 3.77
C ALA A 106 6.76 4.99 5.02
N TRP A 107 5.88 6.00 5.03
CA TRP A 107 5.72 6.93 6.16
C TRP A 107 4.45 6.71 6.98
N ASN A 108 3.64 5.73 6.68
CA ASN A 108 2.44 5.48 7.46
C ASN A 108 2.78 4.93 8.86
N ALA A 109 2.05 5.39 9.89
CA ALA A 109 2.14 4.82 11.24
C ALA A 109 1.31 3.54 11.36
N THR A 110 0.15 3.48 10.68
CA THR A 110 -0.68 2.28 10.55
C THR A 110 -1.01 2.00 9.08
N TYR A 111 -1.25 0.76 8.73
CA TYR A 111 -1.34 0.29 7.33
C TYR A 111 -2.70 -0.28 6.93
N ASN A 112 -3.66 -0.30 7.83
CA ASN A 112 -5.01 -0.76 7.57
C ASN A 112 -6.01 0.40 7.70
N TRP A 113 -7.17 0.31 7.04
CA TRP A 113 -8.22 1.33 7.14
C TRP A 113 -8.73 1.55 8.57
N ALA A 114 -8.82 0.48 9.38
CA ALA A 114 -9.47 0.53 10.68
C ALA A 114 -8.84 -0.42 11.73
N ASN A 115 -7.56 -0.75 11.59
CA ASN A 115 -6.87 -1.59 12.56
C ASN A 115 -5.60 -0.88 13.07
N PRO A 116 -5.63 -0.31 14.28
CA PRO A 116 -4.49 0.39 14.88
C PRO A 116 -3.31 -0.54 15.24
N ALA A 117 -3.51 -1.87 15.29
CA ALA A 117 -2.45 -2.82 15.61
C ALA A 117 -1.56 -3.19 14.40
N VAL A 118 -1.94 -2.77 13.20
CA VAL A 118 -1.16 -3.04 11.98
C VAL A 118 -0.19 -1.88 11.74
N VAL A 119 1.01 -1.96 12.31
CA VAL A 119 2.00 -0.88 12.38
C VAL A 119 3.22 -1.09 11.47
N SER A 120 3.21 -2.08 10.60
CA SER A 120 4.25 -2.29 9.58
C SER A 120 3.66 -2.88 8.30
N LEU A 121 4.33 -2.68 7.16
CA LEU A 121 3.96 -3.28 5.87
C LEU A 121 4.02 -4.81 5.94
N GLU A 122 5.02 -5.35 6.65
CA GLU A 122 5.17 -6.79 6.84
C GLU A 122 3.95 -7.39 7.53
N ARG A 123 3.45 -6.72 8.59
CA ARG A 123 2.25 -7.17 9.30
C ARG A 123 0.98 -6.97 8.47
N GLN A 124 0.92 -5.89 7.69
CA GLN A 124 -0.23 -5.61 6.82
C GLN A 124 -0.44 -6.73 5.79
N MET A 125 0.64 -7.21 5.18
CA MET A 125 0.56 -8.26 4.15
C MET A 125 0.01 -9.60 4.63
N GLU A 126 0.03 -9.85 5.93
CA GLU A 126 -0.59 -11.07 6.48
C GLU A 126 -2.10 -11.11 6.21
N GLY A 127 -2.78 -9.95 6.20
CA GLY A 127 -4.20 -9.86 5.87
C GLY A 127 -4.51 -10.38 4.48
N PRO A 128 -4.05 -9.75 3.40
CA PRO A 128 -4.34 -10.19 2.04
C PRO A 128 -3.76 -11.57 1.70
N LEU A 129 -2.64 -11.98 2.28
CA LEU A 129 -2.06 -13.31 2.02
C LEU A 129 -2.86 -14.43 2.68
N PHE A 130 -3.14 -14.31 3.98
CA PHE A 130 -3.61 -15.41 4.82
C PHE A 130 -5.04 -15.24 5.33
N GLY A 131 -5.67 -14.07 5.10
CA GLY A 131 -7.05 -13.82 5.51
C GLY A 131 -8.03 -14.76 4.82
N ASP A 132 -9.06 -15.19 5.56
CA ASP A 132 -10.08 -16.11 5.13
C ASP A 132 -11.48 -15.47 5.01
N ASP A 133 -11.65 -14.23 5.47
CA ASP A 133 -12.88 -13.44 5.35
C ASP A 133 -12.60 -11.94 5.09
N PRO A 134 -12.67 -11.49 3.82
CA PRO A 134 -12.77 -12.29 2.60
C PRO A 134 -11.43 -12.93 2.21
N VAL A 135 -11.50 -14.01 1.45
CA VAL A 135 -10.29 -14.59 0.85
C VAL A 135 -9.79 -13.67 -0.26
N GLU A 136 -8.60 -13.07 -0.06
CA GLU A 136 -7.92 -12.29 -1.09
C GLU A 136 -6.92 -13.16 -1.88
N MET A 137 -5.70 -13.38 -1.39
CA MET A 137 -4.71 -14.22 -2.05
C MET A 137 -4.91 -15.73 -1.78
N GLY A 138 -5.56 -16.10 -0.68
CA GLY A 138 -5.94 -17.46 -0.35
C GLY A 138 -4.78 -18.41 -0.01
N VAL A 139 -3.70 -17.88 0.55
CA VAL A 139 -2.59 -18.68 1.08
C VAL A 139 -2.99 -19.27 2.42
N ASN A 140 -2.79 -20.57 2.61
CA ASN A 140 -3.10 -21.27 3.85
C ASN A 140 -2.12 -22.43 4.09
N ASP A 141 -2.24 -23.13 5.21
CA ASP A 141 -1.32 -24.22 5.57
C ASP A 141 -1.33 -25.37 4.55
N GLY A 142 -2.47 -25.62 3.91
CA GLY A 142 -2.60 -26.69 2.91
C GLY A 142 -1.91 -26.39 1.59
N ASN A 143 -1.71 -25.12 1.21
CA ASN A 143 -1.13 -24.73 -0.08
C ASN A 143 0.21 -24.00 0.02
N ARG A 144 0.61 -23.53 1.20
CA ARG A 144 1.86 -22.76 1.41
C ARG A 144 3.09 -23.45 0.85
N ALA A 145 3.26 -24.75 1.11
CA ALA A 145 4.39 -25.51 0.59
C ALA A 145 4.43 -25.55 -0.95
N THR A 146 3.26 -25.73 -1.57
CA THR A 146 3.09 -25.71 -3.03
C THR A 146 3.46 -24.35 -3.61
N ILE A 147 3.01 -23.25 -3.00
CA ILE A 147 3.34 -21.88 -3.44
C ILE A 147 4.86 -21.65 -3.38
N LEU A 148 5.51 -21.98 -2.27
CA LEU A 148 6.96 -21.87 -2.15
C LEU A 148 7.71 -22.77 -3.17
N GLN A 149 7.16 -23.94 -3.50
CA GLN A 149 7.74 -24.79 -4.53
C GLN A 149 7.60 -24.18 -5.93
N ARG A 150 6.50 -23.46 -6.23
CA ARG A 150 6.37 -22.69 -7.49
C ARG A 150 7.49 -21.66 -7.63
N LEU A 151 7.85 -20.96 -6.53
CA LEU A 151 8.93 -20.00 -6.54
C LEU A 151 10.30 -20.69 -6.70
N ARG A 152 10.54 -21.83 -6.04
CA ARG A 152 11.80 -22.60 -6.20
C ARG A 152 11.99 -23.10 -7.63
N ASN A 153 10.90 -23.44 -8.31
CA ASN A 153 10.93 -23.96 -9.68
C ASN A 153 11.12 -22.85 -10.74
N GLU A 154 10.94 -21.58 -10.38
CA GLU A 154 11.21 -20.46 -11.27
C GLU A 154 12.72 -20.15 -11.28
N PRO A 155 13.45 -20.32 -12.42
CA PRO A 155 14.89 -20.18 -12.43
C PRO A 155 15.42 -18.82 -11.97
N LEU A 156 14.61 -17.76 -12.08
CA LEU A 156 14.98 -16.41 -11.68
C LEU A 156 14.97 -16.22 -10.16
N TYR A 157 14.14 -16.95 -9.41
CA TYR A 157 13.96 -16.70 -7.99
C TYR A 157 15.08 -17.20 -7.07
N PRO A 158 15.59 -18.45 -7.19
CA PRO A 158 16.60 -18.92 -6.26
C PRO A 158 17.83 -17.99 -6.14
N PRO A 159 18.45 -17.48 -7.23
CA PRO A 159 19.55 -16.53 -7.13
C PRO A 159 19.13 -15.17 -6.58
N LEU A 160 17.90 -14.68 -6.87
CA LEU A 160 17.40 -13.41 -6.36
C LEU A 160 17.14 -13.48 -4.84
N PHE A 161 16.53 -14.56 -4.36
CA PHE A 161 16.33 -14.78 -2.93
C PHE A 161 17.67 -14.90 -2.19
N ALA A 162 18.66 -15.63 -2.73
CA ALA A 162 19.99 -15.73 -2.13
C ALA A 162 20.71 -14.37 -2.05
N GLN A 163 20.53 -13.49 -3.06
CA GLN A 163 21.07 -12.13 -3.04
C GLN A 163 20.34 -11.21 -2.06
N ALA A 164 19.01 -11.36 -1.97
CA ALA A 164 18.18 -10.54 -1.09
C ALA A 164 18.31 -10.90 0.40
N PHE A 165 18.61 -12.17 0.71
CA PHE A 165 18.72 -12.72 2.06
C PHE A 165 19.97 -13.60 2.21
N PRO A 166 21.18 -13.02 2.08
CA PRO A 166 22.42 -13.78 2.05
C PRO A 166 22.75 -14.47 3.40
N GLU A 167 22.13 -14.01 4.49
CA GLU A 167 22.29 -14.58 5.83
C GLU A 167 21.45 -15.86 6.05
N SER A 168 20.46 -16.13 5.16
CA SER A 168 19.54 -17.25 5.32
C SER A 168 20.03 -18.48 4.53
N PRO A 169 20.21 -19.65 5.16
CA PRO A 169 20.54 -20.89 4.45
C PRO A 169 19.39 -21.40 3.58
N GLU A 170 18.14 -21.06 3.95
CA GLU A 170 16.93 -21.33 3.18
C GLU A 170 16.14 -20.03 2.94
N PRO A 171 16.52 -19.23 1.92
CA PRO A 171 15.98 -17.90 1.75
C PRO A 171 14.56 -17.86 1.18
N ILE A 172 14.04 -18.97 0.59
CA ILE A 172 12.71 -19.00 -0.04
C ILE A 172 11.66 -19.42 1.02
N THR A 173 11.16 -18.44 1.75
CA THR A 173 10.14 -18.60 2.80
C THR A 173 9.05 -17.54 2.63
N MET A 174 7.85 -17.73 3.24
CA MET A 174 6.81 -16.69 3.25
C MET A 174 7.29 -15.41 3.96
N ALA A 175 8.09 -15.53 5.02
CA ALA A 175 8.67 -14.37 5.69
C ALA A 175 9.57 -13.56 4.74
N SER A 176 10.39 -14.22 3.92
CA SER A 176 11.24 -13.55 2.93
C SER A 176 10.40 -12.94 1.79
N VAL A 177 9.34 -13.60 1.34
CA VAL A 177 8.37 -13.05 0.37
C VAL A 177 7.78 -11.74 0.91
N ILE A 178 7.24 -11.76 2.11
CA ILE A 178 6.65 -10.58 2.78
C ILE A 178 7.68 -9.45 2.92
N ARG A 179 8.87 -9.76 3.42
CA ARG A 179 9.94 -8.76 3.60
C ARG A 179 10.39 -8.13 2.28
N ALA A 180 10.48 -8.91 1.22
CA ALA A 180 10.87 -8.40 -0.10
C ALA A 180 9.78 -7.49 -0.69
N ILE A 181 8.50 -7.89 -0.65
CA ILE A 181 7.40 -7.07 -1.13
C ILE A 181 7.32 -5.77 -0.32
N ALA A 182 7.43 -5.82 1.02
CA ALA A 182 7.47 -4.64 1.87
C ALA A 182 8.62 -3.69 1.53
N ALA A 183 9.79 -4.22 1.18
CA ALA A 183 10.91 -3.41 0.71
C ALA A 183 10.60 -2.70 -0.61
N PHE A 184 9.94 -3.37 -1.55
CA PHE A 184 9.48 -2.75 -2.79
C PHE A 184 8.42 -1.66 -2.53
N GLU A 185 7.38 -1.94 -1.76
CA GLU A 185 6.31 -0.98 -1.45
C GLU A 185 6.85 0.29 -0.78
N ARG A 186 7.89 0.19 0.07
CA ARG A 186 8.57 1.36 0.65
C ARG A 186 9.21 2.25 -0.40
N THR A 187 9.50 1.77 -1.60
CA THR A 187 10.09 2.57 -2.68
C THR A 187 9.06 3.30 -3.54
N LEU A 188 7.76 3.11 -3.32
CA LEU A 188 6.69 3.75 -4.10
C LEU A 188 6.54 5.22 -3.69
N LEU A 189 7.45 6.05 -4.16
CA LEU A 189 7.59 7.45 -3.76
C LEU A 189 6.86 8.39 -4.71
N ALA A 190 6.02 9.26 -4.16
CA ALA A 190 5.33 10.35 -4.84
C ALA A 190 5.73 11.69 -4.17
N VAL A 191 6.85 12.26 -4.60
CA VAL A 191 7.50 13.42 -3.96
C VAL A 191 7.96 14.50 -4.95
N ASP A 192 7.49 14.45 -6.21
CA ASP A 192 7.77 15.45 -7.26
C ASP A 192 6.50 15.96 -7.95
N SER A 193 5.42 16.10 -7.18
CA SER A 193 4.16 16.70 -7.64
C SER A 193 4.34 18.19 -7.97
N ARG A 194 3.32 18.82 -8.60
CA ARG A 194 3.34 20.29 -8.82
C ARG A 194 3.49 21.05 -7.50
N TYR A 195 2.83 20.59 -6.43
CA TYR A 195 2.96 21.17 -5.09
C TYR A 195 4.39 21.03 -4.54
N ASP A 196 5.05 19.86 -4.69
CA ASP A 196 6.43 19.68 -4.26
C ASP A 196 7.39 20.61 -5.01
N ARG A 197 7.20 20.76 -6.31
CA ARG A 197 7.99 21.69 -7.14
C ARG A 197 7.77 23.15 -6.76
N TYR A 198 6.55 23.49 -6.34
CA TYR A 198 6.23 24.81 -5.79
C TYR A 198 6.99 25.05 -4.47
N LEU A 199 6.94 24.11 -3.53
CA LEU A 199 7.69 24.21 -2.27
C LEU A 199 9.20 24.36 -2.47
N GLN A 200 9.73 23.81 -3.55
CA GLN A 200 11.14 23.92 -3.94
C GLN A 200 11.45 25.19 -4.76
N GLY A 201 10.48 26.06 -5.01
CA GLY A 201 10.65 27.26 -5.84
C GLY A 201 10.86 26.98 -7.34
N ARG A 202 10.61 25.73 -7.79
CA ARG A 202 10.82 25.30 -9.19
C ARG A 202 9.60 25.55 -10.10
N LEU A 203 8.45 25.89 -9.51
CA LEU A 203 7.18 26.08 -10.22
C LEU A 203 6.30 27.06 -9.46
N GLN A 204 5.41 27.76 -10.16
CA GLN A 204 4.34 28.54 -9.57
C GLN A 204 3.02 27.77 -9.69
N LEU A 205 2.26 27.72 -8.60
CA LEU A 205 0.88 27.22 -8.64
C LEU A 205 -0.02 28.18 -9.41
N THR A 206 -1.03 27.68 -10.08
CA THR A 206 -2.10 28.50 -10.69
C THR A 206 -2.87 29.25 -9.61
N ALA A 207 -3.63 30.25 -10.01
CA ALA A 207 -4.46 31.01 -9.08
C ALA A 207 -5.49 30.12 -8.34
N ALA A 208 -6.09 29.15 -9.03
CA ALA A 208 -7.03 28.20 -8.45
C ALA A 208 -6.32 27.26 -7.45
N GLU A 209 -5.16 26.67 -7.82
CA GLU A 209 -4.38 25.82 -6.92
C GLU A 209 -3.95 26.58 -5.64
N LYS A 210 -3.61 27.88 -5.75
CA LYS A 210 -3.25 28.69 -4.57
C LYS A 210 -4.44 28.95 -3.66
N ARG A 211 -5.58 29.36 -4.20
CA ARG A 211 -6.79 29.57 -3.40
C ARG A 211 -7.24 28.26 -2.74
N GLY A 212 -7.18 27.14 -3.48
CA GLY A 212 -7.47 25.82 -2.91
C GLY A 212 -6.49 25.42 -1.79
N MET A 213 -5.20 25.75 -1.92
CA MET A 213 -4.20 25.56 -0.88
C MET A 213 -4.51 26.42 0.36
N GLU A 214 -4.89 27.67 0.19
CA GLU A 214 -5.29 28.57 1.27
C GLU A 214 -6.55 28.09 2.00
N LEU A 215 -7.54 27.57 1.26
CA LEU A 215 -8.74 26.93 1.83
C LEU A 215 -8.36 25.67 2.61
N PHE A 216 -7.51 24.80 2.05
CA PHE A 216 -7.12 23.53 2.63
C PHE A 216 -6.38 23.68 3.96
N PHE A 217 -5.46 24.65 4.05
CA PHE A 217 -4.65 24.92 5.25
C PHE A 217 -5.22 26.01 6.16
N GLY A 218 -6.29 26.68 5.76
CA GLY A 218 -6.92 27.77 6.50
C GLY A 218 -8.12 27.29 7.35
N GLU A 219 -8.60 28.20 8.19
CA GLU A 219 -9.73 27.99 9.11
C GLU A 219 -11.10 27.84 8.40
N ARG A 220 -11.15 28.09 7.08
CA ARG A 220 -12.41 28.01 6.31
C ARG A 220 -12.81 26.56 6.02
N ALA A 221 -11.85 25.69 5.65
CA ALA A 221 -12.11 24.31 5.30
C ALA A 221 -11.43 23.30 6.24
N GLU A 222 -10.41 23.71 7.00
CA GLU A 222 -9.75 22.97 8.09
C GLU A 222 -9.28 21.55 7.72
N CYS A 223 -9.03 21.27 6.43
CA CYS A 223 -8.64 19.93 5.96
C CYS A 223 -7.31 19.47 6.57
N HIS A 224 -6.45 20.43 6.91
CA HIS A 224 -5.11 20.19 7.44
C HIS A 224 -5.09 19.51 8.81
N HIS A 225 -6.17 19.56 9.59
CA HIS A 225 -6.22 18.87 10.90
C HIS A 225 -6.01 17.35 10.76
N CYS A 226 -6.55 16.75 9.70
CA CYS A 226 -6.37 15.33 9.41
C CYS A 226 -5.37 15.07 8.26
N HIS A 227 -5.06 16.10 7.46
CA HIS A 227 -4.24 15.99 6.26
C HIS A 227 -3.08 16.99 6.19
N GLY A 228 -2.58 17.47 7.35
CA GLY A 228 -1.62 18.59 7.44
C GLY A 228 -0.15 18.24 7.29
N SER A 229 0.23 16.96 7.31
CA SER A 229 1.63 16.56 7.18
C SER A 229 2.14 16.69 5.73
N PHE A 230 3.46 16.54 5.52
CA PHE A 230 4.04 16.49 4.16
C PHE A 230 3.45 15.33 3.32
N ASN A 231 2.92 14.29 3.97
CA ASN A 231 2.27 13.14 3.33
C ASN A 231 0.75 13.32 3.21
N PHE A 232 0.20 14.45 3.64
CA PHE A 232 -1.23 14.74 3.63
C PHE A 232 -2.09 13.69 4.34
N ASN A 233 -1.62 13.24 5.50
CA ASN A 233 -2.34 12.46 6.49
C ASN A 233 -1.83 12.83 7.89
N ASP A 234 -2.48 12.34 8.94
CA ASP A 234 -2.13 12.64 10.35
C ASP A 234 -1.36 11.51 11.06
N GLN A 235 -1.10 10.41 10.36
CA GLN A 235 -0.39 9.25 10.90
C GLN A 235 0.96 9.06 10.20
N VAL A 236 1.92 9.95 10.45
CA VAL A 236 3.23 9.97 9.78
C VAL A 236 4.35 9.54 10.71
N VAL A 237 5.16 8.58 10.26
CA VAL A 237 6.38 8.13 10.93
C VAL A 237 7.58 8.25 9.99
N HIS A 238 8.63 8.90 10.44
CA HIS A 238 9.90 9.01 9.74
C HIS A 238 11.08 8.71 10.69
N ALA A 239 12.29 8.66 10.19
CA ALA A 239 13.49 8.27 10.94
C ALA A 239 13.72 9.09 12.23
N ARG A 240 13.20 10.33 12.29
CA ARG A 240 13.34 11.24 13.45
C ARG A 240 12.11 11.32 14.35
N THR A 241 11.00 10.61 14.04
CA THR A 241 9.77 10.62 14.85
C THR A 241 10.04 9.96 16.20
N ARG A 242 9.74 10.66 17.28
CA ARG A 242 9.89 10.17 18.65
C ARG A 242 8.58 9.62 19.20
N GLU A 243 7.50 10.33 18.97
CA GLU A 243 6.14 9.97 19.41
C GLU A 243 5.31 9.68 18.16
N VAL A 244 4.51 8.62 18.22
CA VAL A 244 3.69 8.17 17.10
C VAL A 244 2.23 8.32 17.49
N GLU A 245 1.53 9.16 16.74
CA GLU A 245 0.08 9.32 16.89
C GLU A 245 -0.62 8.50 15.81
N THR A 246 -1.72 7.86 16.19
CA THR A 246 -2.50 7.01 15.29
C THR A 246 -4.00 7.31 15.45
N PRO A 247 -4.45 8.55 15.14
CA PRO A 247 -5.85 8.90 15.23
C PRO A 247 -6.68 8.22 14.14
N PHE A 248 -7.94 7.92 14.48
CA PHE A 248 -8.95 7.43 13.55
C PHE A 248 -10.16 8.32 13.64
N HIS A 249 -10.84 8.57 12.53
CA HIS A 249 -11.89 9.57 12.41
C HIS A 249 -13.16 9.00 11.82
N ASN A 250 -14.30 9.37 12.42
CA ASN A 250 -15.62 9.16 11.81
C ASN A 250 -15.98 10.43 11.02
N THR A 251 -16.10 10.29 9.70
CA THR A 251 -16.41 11.40 8.78
C THR A 251 -17.90 11.58 8.52
N GLY A 252 -18.76 10.86 9.22
CA GLY A 252 -20.21 10.99 9.05
C GLY A 252 -20.73 10.43 7.73
N LEU A 253 -20.16 9.31 7.23
CA LEU A 253 -20.65 8.68 5.99
C LEU A 253 -21.98 7.94 6.17
N TYR A 254 -22.23 7.41 7.36
CA TYR A 254 -23.42 6.60 7.68
C TYR A 254 -24.01 6.94 9.03
N ASN A 255 -25.31 6.65 9.20
CA ASN A 255 -26.05 6.75 10.46
C ASN A 255 -27.35 5.95 10.31
N LEU A 256 -27.25 4.61 10.19
CA LEU A 256 -28.34 3.73 9.75
C LEU A 256 -29.54 3.68 10.71
N ASP A 257 -29.33 3.94 11.97
CA ASP A 257 -30.31 3.80 13.06
C ASP A 257 -30.52 5.09 13.86
N ASP A 258 -29.98 6.20 13.35
CA ASP A 258 -29.88 7.48 14.08
C ASP A 258 -29.11 7.40 15.41
N GLN A 259 -28.41 6.28 15.67
CA GLN A 259 -27.55 6.05 16.83
C GLN A 259 -26.06 5.98 16.45
N GLY A 260 -25.75 6.17 15.18
CA GLY A 260 -24.37 6.21 14.68
C GLY A 260 -23.90 4.96 13.98
N THR A 261 -24.76 3.95 13.78
CA THR A 261 -24.36 2.66 13.21
C THR A 261 -23.89 2.80 11.76
N TYR A 262 -22.77 2.15 11.46
CA TYR A 262 -22.22 1.93 10.12
C TYR A 262 -22.55 0.52 9.61
N PRO A 263 -22.60 0.33 8.27
CA PRO A 263 -22.94 -0.97 7.70
C PRO A 263 -21.86 -2.03 8.02
N PHE A 264 -22.28 -3.24 8.38
CA PHE A 264 -21.39 -4.38 8.50
C PHE A 264 -20.90 -4.81 7.10
N PRO A 265 -19.62 -5.20 6.93
CA PRO A 265 -18.52 -5.30 7.92
C PRO A 265 -17.63 -4.03 7.99
N ASN A 266 -18.17 -2.86 7.71
CA ASN A 266 -17.43 -1.60 7.60
C ASN A 266 -17.73 -0.63 8.75
N ARG A 267 -17.68 -1.12 10.01
CA ARG A 267 -17.97 -0.35 11.21
C ARG A 267 -16.75 0.37 11.82
N GLY A 268 -15.61 0.38 11.10
CA GLY A 268 -14.39 1.04 11.55
C GLY A 268 -13.68 0.30 12.68
N VAL A 269 -12.96 1.05 13.52
CA VAL A 269 -12.21 0.51 14.68
C VAL A 269 -13.14 -0.20 15.68
N PHE A 270 -14.43 0.12 15.67
CA PHE A 270 -15.44 -0.55 16.50
C PHE A 270 -15.41 -2.08 16.35
N GLU A 271 -15.08 -2.63 15.17
CA GLU A 271 -15.02 -4.08 14.94
C GLU A 271 -13.95 -4.78 15.80
N LEU A 272 -12.98 -4.02 16.29
CA LEU A 272 -11.91 -4.54 17.16
C LEU A 272 -12.15 -4.21 18.64
N THR A 273 -12.75 -3.04 18.92
CA THR A 273 -12.85 -2.51 20.28
C THR A 273 -14.22 -2.71 20.92
N ALA A 274 -15.27 -2.86 20.10
CA ALA A 274 -16.68 -2.82 20.51
C ALA A 274 -17.08 -1.55 21.31
N GLN A 275 -16.28 -0.46 21.21
CA GLN A 275 -16.56 0.81 21.88
C GLN A 275 -17.33 1.73 20.94
N ALA A 276 -18.45 2.29 21.42
CA ALA A 276 -19.37 3.08 20.60
C ALA A 276 -18.68 4.28 19.92
N GLN A 277 -17.75 4.96 20.59
CA GLN A 277 -17.00 6.08 20.03
C GLN A 277 -16.11 5.70 18.85
N ASP A 278 -15.78 4.41 18.67
CA ASP A 278 -14.96 3.92 17.58
C ASP A 278 -15.78 3.50 16.35
N MET A 279 -17.12 3.62 16.44
CA MET A 279 -18.02 3.33 15.33
C MET A 279 -17.78 4.30 14.16
N GLY A 280 -17.48 3.74 13.00
CA GLY A 280 -17.21 4.52 11.78
C GLY A 280 -15.87 5.25 11.80
N ALA A 281 -14.98 4.95 12.76
CA ALA A 281 -13.65 5.52 12.83
C ALA A 281 -12.68 4.80 11.88
N PHE A 282 -12.11 5.56 10.93
CA PHE A 282 -11.17 5.10 9.93
C PHE A 282 -9.94 6.01 9.90
N ARG A 283 -8.83 5.48 9.42
CA ARG A 283 -7.59 6.23 9.21
C ARG A 283 -7.77 7.28 8.10
N ALA A 284 -7.24 8.49 8.31
CA ALA A 284 -7.09 9.46 7.25
C ALA A 284 -6.01 8.97 6.25
N PRO A 285 -6.36 8.68 4.99
CA PRO A 285 -5.38 8.25 4.00
C PRO A 285 -4.51 9.42 3.54
N SER A 286 -3.32 9.12 3.00
CA SER A 286 -2.53 10.13 2.28
C SER A 286 -3.31 10.66 1.07
N LEU A 287 -3.25 11.98 0.84
CA LEU A 287 -3.81 12.61 -0.35
C LEU A 287 -2.80 12.74 -1.50
N ARG A 288 -1.59 12.20 -1.33
CA ARG A 288 -0.64 12.11 -2.45
C ARG A 288 -1.24 11.28 -3.58
N ASN A 289 -1.22 11.82 -4.79
CA ASN A 289 -1.84 11.22 -5.98
C ASN A 289 -3.35 10.96 -5.85
N VAL A 290 -4.06 11.61 -4.93
CA VAL A 290 -5.49 11.37 -4.67
C VAL A 290 -6.36 11.52 -5.92
N ALA A 291 -6.02 12.39 -6.86
CA ALA A 291 -6.75 12.55 -8.12
C ALA A 291 -6.74 11.30 -9.02
N LEU A 292 -5.84 10.33 -8.77
CA LEU A 292 -5.73 9.07 -9.54
C LEU A 292 -6.42 7.88 -8.86
N THR A 293 -6.80 8.00 -7.58
CA THR A 293 -7.17 6.86 -6.73
C THR A 293 -8.68 6.68 -6.55
N ALA A 294 -9.50 7.25 -7.45
CA ALA A 294 -10.94 6.99 -7.44
C ALA A 294 -11.24 5.48 -7.65
N PRO A 295 -12.31 4.94 -7.00
CA PRO A 295 -13.28 5.59 -6.11
C PRO A 295 -12.78 5.80 -4.68
N TYR A 296 -13.46 6.66 -3.89
CA TYR A 296 -12.98 7.17 -2.62
C TYR A 296 -13.73 6.60 -1.41
N PHE A 297 -13.18 6.90 -0.21
CA PHE A 297 -13.52 6.34 1.10
C PHE A 297 -13.12 4.88 1.26
N HIS A 298 -13.26 4.39 2.49
CA HIS A 298 -12.89 3.02 2.86
C HIS A 298 -13.70 1.94 2.12
N ASP A 299 -14.85 2.31 1.59
CA ASP A 299 -15.79 1.42 0.89
C ASP A 299 -15.93 1.75 -0.62
N GLY A 300 -15.18 2.73 -1.11
CA GLY A 300 -15.24 3.15 -2.51
C GLY A 300 -16.58 3.79 -2.90
N SER A 301 -17.34 4.34 -1.94
CA SER A 301 -18.71 4.80 -2.15
C SER A 301 -18.85 6.19 -2.76
N ALA A 302 -17.77 6.92 -2.99
CA ALA A 302 -17.76 8.18 -3.73
C ALA A 302 -16.94 8.03 -5.02
N ALA A 303 -17.56 8.36 -6.16
CA ALA A 303 -16.95 8.15 -7.48
C ALA A 303 -15.94 9.25 -7.86
N THR A 304 -16.09 10.46 -7.33
CA THR A 304 -15.30 11.63 -7.71
C THR A 304 -14.82 12.43 -6.50
N LEU A 305 -13.70 13.17 -6.66
CA LEU A 305 -13.24 14.13 -5.63
C LEU A 305 -14.30 15.19 -5.35
N ARG A 306 -15.03 15.66 -6.36
CA ARG A 306 -16.13 16.61 -6.21
C ARG A 306 -17.19 16.09 -5.23
N GLU A 307 -17.55 14.81 -5.34
CA GLU A 307 -18.50 14.17 -4.42
C GLU A 307 -17.95 14.12 -3.01
N VAL A 308 -16.67 13.75 -2.83
CA VAL A 308 -15.99 13.76 -1.53
C VAL A 308 -16.04 15.16 -0.91
N LEU A 309 -15.66 16.19 -1.67
CA LEU A 309 -15.64 17.57 -1.20
C LEU A 309 -17.04 18.07 -0.80
N ARG A 310 -18.10 17.68 -1.53
CA ARG A 310 -19.49 18.01 -1.17
C ARG A 310 -19.92 17.32 0.12
N ILE A 311 -19.51 16.07 0.35
CA ILE A 311 -19.79 15.36 1.61
C ILE A 311 -19.12 16.09 2.79
N TYR A 312 -17.86 16.48 2.67
CA TYR A 312 -17.18 17.27 3.70
C TYR A 312 -17.82 18.65 3.88
N SER A 313 -18.15 19.35 2.79
CA SER A 313 -18.84 20.64 2.83
C SER A 313 -20.17 20.59 3.59
N ALA A 314 -20.92 19.50 3.43
CA ALA A 314 -22.17 19.27 4.15
C ALA A 314 -21.99 18.80 5.61
N GLY A 315 -20.76 18.47 6.02
CA GLY A 315 -20.45 17.91 7.35
C GLY A 315 -20.86 16.45 7.51
N GLY A 316 -20.87 15.66 6.44
CA GLY A 316 -21.25 14.26 6.37
C GLY A 316 -22.21 13.96 5.22
N ARG A 317 -22.57 12.69 5.05
CA ARG A 317 -23.42 12.25 3.94
C ARG A 317 -24.87 12.03 4.38
N ASP A 318 -25.80 12.54 3.58
CA ASP A 318 -27.23 12.24 3.68
C ASP A 318 -27.61 11.18 2.65
N ILE A 319 -28.17 10.07 3.09
CA ILE A 319 -28.68 8.99 2.24
C ILE A 319 -30.19 8.92 2.48
N PRO A 320 -31.02 9.52 1.58
CA PRO A 320 -32.44 9.69 1.85
C PRO A 320 -33.26 8.39 1.75
N GLU A 321 -32.75 7.38 1.05
CA GLU A 321 -33.50 6.14 0.78
C GLU A 321 -32.57 4.93 0.60
N GLY A 322 -33.19 3.74 0.53
CA GLY A 322 -32.49 2.48 0.31
C GLY A 322 -31.98 1.82 1.61
N PRO A 323 -31.25 0.69 1.48
CA PRO A 323 -30.82 -0.11 2.64
C PRO A 323 -29.78 0.60 3.53
N LEU A 324 -29.13 1.63 3.03
CA LEU A 324 -28.15 2.43 3.77
C LEU A 324 -28.71 3.80 4.18
N LYS A 325 -30.04 3.97 4.15
CA LYS A 325 -30.71 5.21 4.54
C LYS A 325 -30.26 5.70 5.93
N GLY A 326 -29.94 6.98 6.02
CA GLY A 326 -29.57 7.66 7.24
C GLY A 326 -28.85 8.98 6.99
N ASP A 327 -28.90 9.87 7.98
CA ASP A 327 -28.25 11.17 7.91
C ASP A 327 -26.94 11.16 8.70
N GLY A 328 -25.83 10.87 8.00
CA GLY A 328 -24.48 10.83 8.57
C GLY A 328 -24.01 12.19 9.13
N ARG A 329 -24.57 13.29 8.67
CA ARG A 329 -24.30 14.65 9.21
C ARG A 329 -24.67 14.74 10.70
N ARG A 330 -25.61 13.91 11.15
CA ARG A 330 -26.12 13.83 12.52
C ARG A 330 -25.55 12.67 13.33
N ASN A 331 -24.58 11.93 12.76
CA ASN A 331 -23.98 10.79 13.46
C ASN A 331 -23.37 11.25 14.80
N PRO A 332 -23.78 10.66 15.95
CA PRO A 332 -23.32 11.08 17.28
C PRO A 332 -21.85 10.78 17.56
N HIS A 333 -21.22 9.87 16.80
CA HIS A 333 -19.81 9.50 16.92
C HIS A 333 -18.92 10.19 15.88
N LYS A 334 -19.49 11.11 15.09
CA LYS A 334 -18.76 11.87 14.09
C LYS A 334 -17.66 12.72 14.75
N SER A 335 -16.48 12.80 14.13
CA SER A 335 -15.39 13.67 14.60
C SER A 335 -15.88 15.11 14.71
N GLY A 336 -15.55 15.78 15.83
CA GLY A 336 -15.91 17.17 16.06
C GLY A 336 -15.35 18.15 15.01
N LEU A 337 -14.29 17.76 14.31
CA LEU A 337 -13.72 18.55 13.21
C LEU A 337 -14.52 18.43 11.90
N ILE A 338 -15.46 17.49 11.80
CA ILE A 338 -16.30 17.32 10.61
C ILE A 338 -17.61 18.11 10.82
N ALA A 339 -17.52 19.41 10.67
CA ALA A 339 -18.64 20.32 10.75
C ALA A 339 -19.17 20.68 9.34
N ARG A 340 -20.38 21.24 9.27
CA ARG A 340 -20.90 21.84 8.04
C ARG A 340 -20.16 23.15 7.75
N ILE A 341 -19.57 23.29 6.56
CA ILE A 341 -18.77 24.46 6.16
C ILE A 341 -19.34 25.21 4.97
N ASP A 342 -20.33 24.64 4.26
CA ASP A 342 -21.07 25.28 3.16
C ASP A 342 -20.14 25.96 2.12
N LEU A 343 -19.26 25.17 1.50
CA LEU A 343 -18.37 25.64 0.44
C LEU A 343 -19.17 25.98 -0.82
N SER A 344 -18.87 27.11 -1.45
CA SER A 344 -19.38 27.48 -2.76
C SER A 344 -18.78 26.58 -3.87
N GLU A 345 -19.43 26.50 -5.03
CA GLU A 345 -18.90 25.75 -6.19
C GLU A 345 -17.52 26.25 -6.61
N ALA A 346 -17.24 27.57 -6.52
CA ALA A 346 -15.90 28.11 -6.80
C ALA A 346 -14.84 27.63 -5.78
N GLU A 347 -15.18 27.56 -4.50
CA GLU A 347 -14.29 27.01 -3.47
C GLU A 347 -14.05 25.51 -3.66
N LEU A 348 -15.07 24.77 -4.10
CA LEU A 348 -14.94 23.35 -4.45
C LEU A 348 -14.03 23.17 -5.68
N ASP A 349 -14.12 24.03 -6.71
CA ASP A 349 -13.23 24.03 -7.87
C ASP A 349 -11.78 24.31 -7.47
N ASP A 350 -11.56 25.28 -6.59
CA ASP A 350 -10.23 25.62 -6.10
C ASP A 350 -9.61 24.51 -5.26
N LEU A 351 -10.38 23.88 -4.38
CA LEU A 351 -9.91 22.71 -3.59
C LEU A 351 -9.59 21.52 -4.50
N GLU A 352 -10.43 21.23 -5.50
CA GLU A 352 -10.17 20.15 -6.46
C GLU A 352 -8.90 20.42 -7.28
N ALA A 353 -8.66 21.67 -7.68
CA ALA A 353 -7.43 22.08 -8.35
C ALA A 353 -6.20 21.88 -7.44
N PHE A 354 -6.29 22.28 -6.16
CA PHE A 354 -5.21 22.03 -5.22
C PHE A 354 -4.93 20.54 -5.00
N LEU A 355 -5.96 19.72 -4.77
CA LEU A 355 -5.82 18.26 -4.64
C LEU A 355 -5.20 17.63 -5.89
N GLY A 356 -5.57 18.13 -7.07
CA GLY A 356 -4.95 17.77 -8.35
C GLY A 356 -3.44 18.08 -8.39
N SER A 357 -3.01 19.18 -7.76
CA SER A 357 -1.60 19.58 -7.69
C SER A 357 -0.73 18.65 -6.86
N LEU A 358 -1.32 17.78 -6.02
CA LEU A 358 -0.64 16.76 -5.23
C LEU A 358 -0.28 15.50 -6.04
N THR A 359 -0.58 15.49 -7.34
CA THR A 359 -0.30 14.35 -8.22
C THR A 359 1.15 14.40 -8.71
N ASP A 360 1.89 13.36 -8.37
CA ASP A 360 3.18 13.04 -8.97
C ASP A 360 2.95 12.11 -10.17
N LEU A 361 3.05 12.67 -11.37
CA LEU A 361 2.81 11.94 -12.62
C LEU A 361 3.93 10.95 -12.96
N SER A 362 5.06 10.98 -12.25
CA SER A 362 6.13 10.00 -12.47
C SER A 362 5.72 8.62 -11.93
N LEU A 363 5.09 8.53 -10.77
CA LEU A 363 4.75 7.27 -10.11
C LEU A 363 3.94 6.30 -11.01
N PRO A 364 2.86 6.72 -11.69
CA PRO A 364 2.08 5.84 -12.57
C PRO A 364 2.84 5.33 -13.80
N HIS A 365 3.95 5.95 -14.17
CA HIS A 365 4.67 5.66 -15.42
C HIS A 365 6.13 5.27 -15.23
N ASP A 366 6.65 5.28 -14.01
CA ASP A 366 8.05 4.98 -13.74
C ASP A 366 8.34 3.49 -13.99
N PRO A 367 9.27 3.16 -14.91
CA PRO A 367 9.60 1.77 -15.22
C PRO A 367 10.23 1.03 -14.03
N ARG A 368 10.76 1.74 -13.04
CA ARG A 368 11.29 1.12 -11.80
C ARG A 368 10.20 0.42 -10.99
N TYR A 369 8.95 0.83 -11.15
CA TYR A 369 7.78 0.29 -10.45
C TYR A 369 6.89 -0.57 -11.33
N ALA A 370 7.16 -0.61 -12.64
CA ALA A 370 6.36 -1.37 -13.61
C ALA A 370 6.53 -2.88 -13.45
N ASP A 371 5.59 -3.61 -14.04
CA ASP A 371 5.66 -5.06 -14.14
C ASP A 371 7.00 -5.49 -14.77
N PRO A 372 7.83 -6.27 -14.06
CA PRO A 372 9.14 -6.71 -14.56
C PRO A 372 9.07 -7.95 -15.45
N TRP A 373 7.89 -8.56 -15.56
CA TRP A 373 7.74 -9.75 -16.38
C TRP A 373 7.59 -9.38 -17.87
N PRO A 374 8.26 -10.09 -18.79
CA PRO A 374 8.11 -9.81 -20.20
C PRO A 374 6.65 -9.94 -20.66
N ALA A 375 6.24 -9.09 -21.60
CA ALA A 375 4.90 -9.18 -22.17
C ALA A 375 4.65 -10.60 -22.72
N GLY A 376 3.55 -11.21 -22.28
CA GLY A 376 3.20 -12.59 -22.63
C GLY A 376 4.00 -13.67 -21.90
N TYR A 377 4.73 -13.31 -20.83
CA TYR A 377 5.39 -14.30 -19.99
C TYR A 377 4.38 -15.32 -19.49
N ARG A 378 4.64 -16.60 -19.76
CA ARG A 378 3.80 -17.70 -19.32
C ARG A 378 4.36 -18.26 -18.02
N PHE A 379 3.72 -17.96 -16.93
CA PHE A 379 3.99 -18.66 -15.68
C PHE A 379 3.67 -20.14 -15.87
N GLN A 380 4.61 -21.02 -15.50
CA GLN A 380 4.39 -22.46 -15.66
C GLN A 380 3.14 -22.89 -14.88
N PRO A 381 2.23 -23.68 -15.50
CA PRO A 381 1.03 -24.13 -14.83
C PRO A 381 1.43 -24.98 -13.61
N THR A 382 0.70 -24.80 -12.52
CA THR A 382 0.85 -25.64 -11.34
C THR A 382 0.22 -27.01 -11.61
N HIS A 383 0.73 -28.08 -10.99
CA HIS A 383 0.16 -29.43 -11.12
C HIS A 383 -1.36 -29.47 -10.84
N THR A 384 -1.89 -28.53 -10.06
CA THR A 384 -3.33 -28.38 -9.81
C THR A 384 -4.11 -27.88 -11.03
N GLN A 385 -3.52 -27.04 -11.88
CA GLN A 385 -4.14 -26.58 -13.14
C GLN A 385 -4.11 -27.67 -14.21
N GLU A 386 -3.06 -28.49 -14.23
CA GLU A 386 -3.02 -29.66 -15.12
C GLU A 386 -4.08 -30.71 -14.76
N ALA A 387 -4.35 -30.93 -13.47
CA ALA A 387 -5.41 -31.83 -13.01
C ALA A 387 -6.80 -31.28 -13.39
N ALA A 388 -7.08 -29.99 -13.20
CA ALA A 388 -8.35 -29.38 -13.59
C ALA A 388 -8.56 -29.35 -15.11
N HIS A 389 -7.52 -29.12 -15.91
CA HIS A 389 -7.60 -29.21 -17.39
C HIS A 389 -7.79 -30.64 -17.88
N ARG A 390 -7.22 -31.64 -17.21
CA ARG A 390 -7.44 -33.07 -17.54
C ARG A 390 -8.87 -33.50 -17.18
N GLU A 391 -9.42 -33.02 -16.08
CA GLU A 391 -10.80 -33.35 -15.65
C GLU A 391 -11.85 -32.71 -16.57
N THR A 392 -11.63 -31.47 -17.04
CA THR A 392 -12.50 -30.81 -18.03
C THR A 392 -12.38 -31.44 -19.41
N ALA A 393 -11.18 -31.86 -19.83
CA ALA A 393 -10.97 -32.56 -21.08
C ALA A 393 -11.62 -33.95 -21.08
N HIS A 394 -11.58 -34.68 -19.97
CA HIS A 394 -12.24 -35.95 -19.84
C HIS A 394 -13.78 -35.87 -19.82
N ARG A 395 -14.35 -34.77 -19.27
CA ARG A 395 -15.82 -34.57 -19.29
C ARG A 395 -16.35 -34.18 -20.67
N SER A 396 -15.53 -33.51 -21.52
CA SER A 396 -15.94 -33.16 -22.90
C SER A 396 -15.92 -34.35 -23.88
N THR A 397 -15.21 -35.43 -23.56
CA THR A 397 -15.13 -36.64 -24.42
C THR A 397 -16.07 -37.78 -23.99
N SER A 398 -16.86 -37.62 -22.94
CA SER A 398 -17.74 -38.63 -22.41
C SER A 398 -19.24 -38.27 -22.46
N GLN A 399 -19.66 -37.41 -23.41
CA GLN A 399 -21.09 -37.28 -23.77
C GLN A 399 -21.31 -37.97 -25.13
N PRO A 400 -22.25 -38.97 -25.16
CA PRO A 400 -22.63 -39.67 -26.38
C PRO A 400 -23.45 -38.82 -27.35
#